data_d429acde919233b6d0c3ac37106dbb9b
#
_entry.id   d429acde919233b6d0c3ac37106dbb9b
#
_cell.length_a   1.000
_cell.length_b   1.000
_cell.length_c   1.000
_cell.angle_alpha   90.00
_cell.angle_beta   90.00
_cell.angle_gamma   90.00
#
_symmetry.space_group_name_H-M   'P 1'
#
loop_
_entity.id
_entity.type
_entity.pdbx_description
1 polymer ?
#
loop_
_entity_poly.entity_id
_entity_poly.type
_entity_poly.pdbx_seq_one_letter_code
_entity_poly.pdbx_strand_id
1 'polypeptide(L)'
;MSRSINGVSAASCIIAAMAGTPVWSSTAATNLQVAGTGTDLQNDAIVHSKKATPDGEIDESTEIVELRGQLNGKVLYHVTTVIDRKKGTLVNTGDQVFSGTIAGSAPVMLHDGAFHFEVNLSTGTDTGSVHLTDHIAGPRVRCELSVNGTGNDASGNPTFAYVGTCTFDEGIS
;
A
#
# COMPACT_ATOMS: atom_id res chain seq x y z
N MET A 1 23.70 -86.26 39.49
CA MET A 1 23.47 -84.87 39.98
C MET A 1 23.52 -83.95 38.83
N SER A 2 22.36 -83.55 38.33
CA SER A 2 22.20 -82.70 37.15
C SER A 2 21.86 -81.30 37.60
N ARG A 3 22.51 -80.25 37.09
CA ARG A 3 22.13 -78.81 37.24
C ARG A 3 21.80 -78.25 35.90
N SER A 4 20.55 -77.90 35.78
CA SER A 4 19.99 -77.14 34.68
C SER A 4 20.43 -75.67 34.76
N ILE A 5 20.81 -75.10 33.65
CA ILE A 5 21.13 -73.66 33.52
C ILE A 5 20.06 -73.05 32.66
N ASN A 6 19.28 -72.10 33.25
CA ASN A 6 18.22 -71.33 32.61
C ASN A 6 18.83 -70.30 31.69
N GLY A 7 18.43 -70.29 30.42
CA GLY A 7 18.73 -69.23 29.46
C GLY A 7 17.86 -67.97 29.67
N VAL A 8 18.51 -66.86 29.83
CA VAL A 8 17.83 -65.52 29.87
C VAL A 8 17.72 -64.99 28.43
N SER A 9 16.48 -64.85 27.98
CA SER A 9 16.18 -64.27 26.67
C SER A 9 16.19 -62.71 26.77
N ALA A 10 17.10 -62.08 26.12
CA ALA A 10 17.14 -60.62 26.02
C ALA A 10 16.17 -60.15 24.92
N ALA A 11 15.11 -59.51 25.33
CA ALA A 11 14.20 -58.81 24.40
C ALA A 11 14.81 -57.48 23.97
N SER A 12 15.22 -57.37 22.71
CA SER A 12 15.65 -56.08 22.09
C SER A 12 14.39 -55.24 21.77
N CYS A 13 14.19 -54.15 22.51
CA CYS A 13 13.26 -53.10 22.13
C CYS A 13 13.89 -52.22 21.03
N ILE A 14 13.35 -52.33 19.82
CA ILE A 14 13.69 -51.40 18.72
C ILE A 14 12.80 -50.17 18.89
N ILE A 15 13.38 -49.05 19.34
CA ILE A 15 12.72 -47.73 19.34
C ILE A 15 12.84 -47.16 17.93
N ALA A 16 11.76 -47.21 17.15
CA ALA A 16 11.64 -46.53 15.88
C ALA A 16 11.49 -45.02 16.15
N ALA A 17 12.56 -44.26 15.99
CA ALA A 17 12.52 -42.80 15.98
C ALA A 17 11.79 -42.34 14.73
N MET A 18 10.54 -41.93 14.86
CA MET A 18 9.81 -41.23 13.82
C MET A 18 10.38 -39.83 13.72
N ALA A 19 11.28 -39.58 12.75
CA ALA A 19 11.69 -38.26 12.36
C ALA A 19 10.52 -37.57 11.66
N GLY A 20 9.72 -36.82 12.42
CA GLY A 20 8.71 -35.95 11.87
C GLY A 20 9.41 -34.82 11.07
N THR A 21 9.29 -34.84 9.77
CA THR A 21 9.73 -33.71 8.93
C THR A 21 8.85 -32.51 9.28
N PRO A 22 9.42 -31.33 9.59
CA PRO A 22 8.61 -30.14 9.80
C PRO A 22 7.89 -29.79 8.49
N VAL A 23 6.57 -29.85 8.51
CA VAL A 23 5.74 -29.36 7.40
C VAL A 23 5.74 -27.85 7.51
N TRP A 24 6.54 -27.19 6.69
CA TRP A 24 6.48 -25.74 6.53
C TRP A 24 5.20 -25.42 5.77
N SER A 25 4.16 -24.99 6.48
CA SER A 25 2.97 -24.43 5.86
C SER A 25 3.36 -23.09 5.25
N SER A 26 3.50 -23.05 3.94
CA SER A 26 3.58 -21.79 3.19
C SER A 26 2.21 -21.12 3.29
N THR A 27 2.11 -20.03 4.04
CA THR A 27 0.92 -19.19 4.03
C THR A 27 0.85 -18.52 2.67
N ALA A 28 -0.19 -18.81 1.89
CA ALA A 28 -0.37 -18.23 0.57
C ALA A 28 -0.66 -16.73 0.69
N ALA A 29 -0.08 -15.93 -0.21
CA ALA A 29 -0.39 -14.52 -0.31
C ALA A 29 -1.89 -14.32 -0.56
N THR A 30 -2.50 -13.35 0.14
CA THR A 30 -3.93 -13.05 0.02
C THR A 30 -4.12 -11.76 -0.78
N ASN A 31 -4.84 -11.85 -1.91
CA ASN A 31 -5.23 -10.70 -2.70
C ASN A 31 -6.60 -10.19 -2.25
N LEU A 32 -6.68 -8.90 -1.98
CA LEU A 32 -7.90 -8.22 -1.57
C LEU A 32 -8.22 -7.09 -2.54
N GLN A 33 -9.43 -7.10 -3.10
CA GLN A 33 -9.95 -5.95 -3.84
C GLN A 33 -10.31 -4.84 -2.85
N VAL A 34 -9.83 -3.64 -3.10
CA VAL A 34 -10.03 -2.48 -2.24
C VAL A 34 -10.66 -1.33 -2.99
N ALA A 35 -11.50 -0.58 -2.29
CA ALA A 35 -12.14 0.63 -2.81
C ALA A 35 -12.38 1.64 -1.68
N GLY A 36 -12.49 2.90 -2.04
CA GLY A 36 -12.78 3.97 -1.10
C GLY A 36 -12.69 5.34 -1.74
N THR A 37 -12.56 6.34 -0.90
CA THR A 37 -12.47 7.75 -1.29
C THR A 37 -11.28 8.42 -0.63
N GLY A 38 -10.84 9.53 -1.19
CA GLY A 38 -9.82 10.38 -0.60
C GLY A 38 -10.18 11.85 -0.75
N THR A 39 -9.59 12.66 0.12
CA THR A 39 -9.63 14.12 0.07
C THR A 39 -8.21 14.64 0.17
N ASP A 40 -7.79 15.40 -0.81
CA ASP A 40 -6.51 16.11 -0.79
C ASP A 40 -6.70 17.44 -0.06
N LEU A 41 -6.00 17.61 1.08
CA LEU A 41 -6.12 18.79 1.93
C LEU A 41 -5.25 19.94 1.37
N GLN A 42 -5.54 20.38 0.16
CA GLN A 42 -4.77 21.43 -0.53
C GLN A 42 -4.70 22.75 0.25
N ASN A 43 -5.69 23.06 1.07
CA ASN A 43 -5.67 24.24 1.92
C ASN A 43 -4.58 24.21 3.00
N ASP A 44 -4.06 23.02 3.33
CA ASP A 44 -3.00 22.79 4.29
C ASP A 44 -1.63 22.54 3.62
N ALA A 45 -1.56 22.68 2.29
CA ALA A 45 -0.34 22.42 1.52
C ALA A 45 0.80 23.37 1.91
N ILE A 46 2.00 22.82 2.02
CA ILE A 46 3.23 23.59 2.22
C ILE A 46 3.94 23.72 0.88
N VAL A 47 3.85 24.88 0.27
CA VAL A 47 4.54 25.17 -1.01
C VAL A 47 5.99 25.52 -0.72
N HIS A 48 6.91 24.76 -1.32
CA HIS A 48 8.37 24.93 -1.17
C HIS A 48 8.96 25.80 -2.27
N SER A 49 8.48 25.61 -3.50
CA SER A 49 8.90 26.41 -4.64
C SER A 49 7.76 26.60 -5.64
N LYS A 50 7.83 27.71 -6.39
CA LYS A 50 6.93 28.00 -7.49
C LYS A 50 7.73 28.70 -8.60
N LYS A 51 7.76 28.09 -9.79
CA LYS A 51 8.55 28.57 -10.91
C LYS A 51 7.68 28.72 -12.15
N ALA A 52 7.54 29.95 -12.64
CA ALA A 52 6.89 30.20 -13.90
C ALA A 52 7.69 29.64 -15.09
N THR A 53 6.98 29.07 -16.07
CA THR A 53 7.50 28.61 -17.35
C THR A 53 6.79 29.36 -18.50
N PRO A 54 7.29 29.32 -19.73
CA PRO A 54 6.63 30.02 -20.87
C PRO A 54 5.17 29.57 -21.09
N ASP A 55 4.85 28.31 -20.80
CA ASP A 55 3.54 27.71 -21.06
C ASP A 55 2.74 27.42 -19.79
N GLY A 56 3.27 27.75 -18.60
CA GLY A 56 2.59 27.48 -17.33
C GLY A 56 3.46 27.69 -16.10
N GLU A 57 3.50 26.71 -15.19
CA GLU A 57 4.30 26.77 -13.95
C GLU A 57 4.70 25.37 -13.46
N ILE A 58 5.73 25.33 -12.62
CA ILE A 58 6.15 24.13 -11.88
C ILE A 58 6.15 24.50 -10.41
N ASP A 59 5.42 23.73 -9.61
CA ASP A 59 5.31 23.91 -8.17
C ASP A 59 5.87 22.68 -7.47
N GLU A 60 6.50 22.87 -6.31
CA GLU A 60 6.90 21.79 -5.40
C GLU A 60 6.23 22.03 -4.06
N SER A 61 5.52 21.03 -3.55
CA SER A 61 4.79 21.12 -2.28
C SER A 61 4.87 19.83 -1.49
N THR A 62 4.49 19.94 -0.22
CA THR A 62 4.14 18.80 0.64
C THR A 62 2.68 18.93 1.03
N GLU A 63 1.94 17.86 0.85
CA GLU A 63 0.48 17.85 1.01
C GLU A 63 0.04 16.61 1.79
N ILE A 64 -1.19 16.63 2.29
CA ILE A 64 -1.79 15.53 3.05
C ILE A 64 -3.07 15.11 2.36
N VAL A 65 -3.18 13.80 2.12
CA VAL A 65 -4.43 13.17 1.68
C VAL A 65 -5.03 12.37 2.82
N GLU A 66 -6.32 12.53 3.07
CA GLU A 66 -7.10 11.64 3.93
C GLU A 66 -7.78 10.56 3.09
N LEU A 67 -7.49 9.28 3.39
CA LEU A 67 -8.15 8.13 2.77
C LEU A 67 -9.23 7.56 3.70
N ARG A 68 -10.35 7.16 3.11
CA ARG A 68 -11.49 6.54 3.78
C ARG A 68 -11.97 5.34 2.97
N GLY A 69 -12.49 4.34 3.67
CA GLY A 69 -12.93 3.08 3.06
C GLY A 69 -12.03 1.92 3.46
N GLN A 70 -11.67 1.06 2.51
CA GLN A 70 -10.83 -0.09 2.83
C GLN A 70 -9.37 0.30 3.12
N LEU A 71 -8.84 1.36 2.52
CA LEU A 71 -7.70 2.08 3.06
C LEU A 71 -8.24 3.22 3.94
N ASN A 72 -7.84 3.23 5.21
CA ASN A 72 -8.27 4.24 6.16
C ASN A 72 -7.06 4.82 6.89
N GLY A 73 -6.72 6.07 6.61
CA GLY A 73 -5.52 6.71 7.14
C GLY A 73 -5.15 7.98 6.39
N LYS A 74 -3.87 8.31 6.43
CA LYS A 74 -3.33 9.51 5.77
C LYS A 74 -2.18 9.15 4.85
N VAL A 75 -2.06 9.94 3.81
CA VAL A 75 -0.88 9.97 2.93
C VAL A 75 -0.21 11.32 3.11
N LEU A 76 1.07 11.32 3.42
CA LEU A 76 1.93 12.48 3.28
C LEU A 76 2.64 12.33 1.95
N TYR A 77 2.53 13.31 1.05
CA TYR A 77 3.20 13.24 -0.23
C TYR A 77 3.93 14.53 -0.58
N HIS A 78 5.10 14.35 -1.20
CA HIS A 78 5.91 15.41 -1.78
C HIS A 78 5.64 15.40 -3.27
N VAL A 79 5.10 16.49 -3.77
CA VAL A 79 4.62 16.56 -5.14
C VAL A 79 5.35 17.62 -5.94
N THR A 80 5.72 17.26 -7.16
CA THR A 80 6.07 18.20 -8.21
C THR A 80 4.87 18.30 -9.16
N THR A 81 4.24 19.46 -9.18
CA THR A 81 3.12 19.78 -10.05
C THR A 81 3.61 20.53 -11.27
N VAL A 82 3.37 19.99 -12.46
CA VAL A 82 3.67 20.64 -13.73
C VAL A 82 2.36 21.05 -14.38
N ILE A 83 2.13 22.37 -14.51
CA ILE A 83 0.97 22.93 -15.21
C ILE A 83 1.42 23.40 -16.59
N ASP A 84 0.86 22.81 -17.64
CA ASP A 84 1.03 23.23 -19.03
C ASP A 84 -0.30 23.76 -19.56
N ARG A 85 -0.45 25.08 -19.54
CA ARG A 85 -1.71 25.75 -19.96
C ARG A 85 -1.92 25.67 -21.48
N LYS A 86 -0.84 25.49 -22.23
CA LYS A 86 -0.92 25.34 -23.69
C LYS A 86 -1.42 23.97 -24.09
N LYS A 87 -1.00 22.92 -23.38
CA LYS A 87 -1.54 21.58 -23.56
C LYS A 87 -2.85 21.37 -22.82
N GLY A 88 -3.17 22.23 -21.87
CA GLY A 88 -4.35 22.08 -21.01
C GLY A 88 -4.23 20.92 -20.02
N THR A 89 -3.02 20.65 -19.50
CA THR A 89 -2.74 19.56 -18.57
C THR A 89 -2.10 20.04 -17.28
N LEU A 90 -2.38 19.34 -16.19
CA LEU A 90 -1.64 19.41 -14.94
C LEU A 90 -1.20 17.97 -14.62
N VAL A 91 0.07 17.79 -14.30
CA VAL A 91 0.65 16.50 -13.95
C VAL A 91 1.30 16.59 -12.58
N ASN A 92 0.94 15.70 -11.68
CA ASN A 92 1.55 15.52 -10.37
C ASN A 92 2.36 14.23 -10.34
N THR A 93 3.61 14.36 -9.91
CA THR A 93 4.53 13.24 -9.68
C THR A 93 5.32 13.46 -8.40
N GLY A 94 5.89 12.41 -7.82
CA GLY A 94 6.73 12.52 -6.64
C GLY A 94 6.76 11.24 -5.84
N ASP A 95 6.91 11.38 -4.53
CA ASP A 95 6.89 10.28 -3.58
C ASP A 95 5.85 10.50 -2.48
N GLN A 96 5.38 9.40 -1.91
CA GLN A 96 4.35 9.44 -0.88
C GLN A 96 4.48 8.32 0.14
N VAL A 97 4.00 8.59 1.35
CA VAL A 97 3.93 7.60 2.44
C VAL A 97 2.50 7.50 2.94
N PHE A 98 1.90 6.33 2.80
CA PHE A 98 0.64 5.98 3.45
C PHE A 98 0.89 5.48 4.86
N SER A 99 0.10 5.94 5.83
CA SER A 99 0.03 5.44 7.19
C SER A 99 -1.41 5.26 7.62
N GLY A 100 -1.79 4.02 7.94
CA GLY A 100 -3.19 3.70 8.26
C GLY A 100 -3.45 2.21 8.37
N THR A 101 -4.69 1.81 8.12
CA THR A 101 -5.13 0.41 8.10
C THR A 101 -5.67 0.04 6.73
N ILE A 102 -5.56 -1.23 6.34
CA ILE A 102 -6.09 -1.76 5.08
C ILE A 102 -7.09 -2.85 5.43
N ALA A 103 -8.37 -2.62 5.10
CA ALA A 103 -9.49 -3.54 5.37
C ALA A 103 -9.57 -4.01 6.84
N GLY A 104 -9.25 -3.13 7.77
CA GLY A 104 -9.28 -3.43 9.21
C GLY A 104 -8.05 -4.18 9.73
N SER A 105 -6.98 -4.30 8.94
CA SER A 105 -5.70 -4.87 9.40
C SER A 105 -5.10 -4.06 10.57
N ALA A 106 -4.06 -4.61 11.20
CA ALA A 106 -3.18 -3.80 12.04
C ALA A 106 -2.60 -2.64 11.23
N PRO A 107 -2.21 -1.50 11.88
CA PRO A 107 -1.64 -0.36 11.18
C PRO A 107 -0.42 -0.72 10.33
N VAL A 108 -0.38 -0.16 9.13
CA VAL A 108 0.72 -0.33 8.17
C VAL A 108 1.29 1.03 7.78
N MET A 109 2.54 1.02 7.33
CA MET A 109 3.17 2.16 6.68
C MET A 109 3.82 1.68 5.38
N LEU A 110 3.43 2.30 4.25
CA LEU A 110 3.86 1.94 2.90
C LEU A 110 4.35 3.19 2.17
N HIS A 111 5.39 3.01 1.35
CA HIS A 111 5.91 4.07 0.49
C HIS A 111 5.63 3.76 -0.99
N ASP A 112 5.47 4.83 -1.76
CA ASP A 112 5.38 4.84 -3.22
C ASP A 112 6.26 5.97 -3.74
N GLY A 113 7.29 5.63 -4.50
CA GLY A 113 8.21 6.61 -5.13
C GLY A 113 7.84 6.96 -6.57
N ALA A 114 6.66 6.56 -7.05
CA ALA A 114 6.33 6.65 -8.48
C ALA A 114 4.85 6.95 -8.76
N PHE A 115 4.14 7.61 -7.85
CA PHE A 115 2.76 7.99 -8.14
C PHE A 115 2.68 8.95 -9.34
N HIS A 116 1.57 8.88 -10.05
CA HIS A 116 1.28 9.74 -11.19
C HIS A 116 -0.19 10.11 -11.23
N PHE A 117 -0.49 11.42 -11.28
CA PHE A 117 -1.82 11.96 -11.50
C PHE A 117 -1.79 12.93 -12.66
N GLU A 118 -2.83 12.89 -13.48
CA GLU A 118 -3.01 13.82 -14.60
C GLU A 118 -4.40 14.42 -14.59
N VAL A 119 -4.47 15.75 -14.66
CA VAL A 119 -5.72 16.50 -14.76
C VAL A 119 -5.81 17.14 -16.13
N ASN A 120 -6.92 16.92 -16.81
CA ASN A 120 -7.28 17.69 -18.00
C ASN A 120 -7.93 19.01 -17.56
N LEU A 121 -7.24 20.13 -17.75
CA LEU A 121 -7.69 21.44 -17.28
C LEU A 121 -8.96 21.95 -17.98
N SER A 122 -9.29 21.42 -19.17
CA SER A 122 -10.48 21.85 -19.91
C SER A 122 -11.75 21.10 -19.47
N THR A 123 -11.61 19.84 -19.05
CA THR A 123 -12.74 19.00 -18.63
C THR A 123 -12.81 18.82 -17.12
N GLY A 124 -11.72 19.10 -16.38
CA GLY A 124 -11.59 18.81 -14.97
C GLY A 124 -11.50 17.31 -14.67
N THR A 125 -11.27 16.47 -15.68
CA THR A 125 -11.08 15.03 -15.46
C THR A 125 -9.72 14.80 -14.83
N ASP A 126 -9.71 14.10 -13.72
CA ASP A 126 -8.53 13.72 -12.95
C ASP A 126 -8.42 12.20 -12.87
N THR A 127 -7.27 11.67 -13.23
CA THR A 127 -6.98 10.24 -13.17
C THR A 127 -5.56 10.01 -12.69
N GLY A 128 -5.34 8.89 -11.99
CA GLY A 128 -4.00 8.58 -11.50
C GLY A 128 -3.79 7.13 -11.12
N SER A 129 -2.53 6.80 -10.86
CA SER A 129 -2.08 5.52 -10.34
C SER A 129 -1.21 5.69 -9.11
N VAL A 130 -1.36 4.78 -8.16
CA VAL A 130 -0.64 4.74 -6.88
C VAL A 130 -0.10 3.33 -6.68
N HIS A 131 1.19 3.21 -6.34
CA HIS A 131 1.92 1.95 -6.18
C HIS A 131 2.55 1.88 -4.78
N LEU A 132 1.72 1.68 -3.75
CA LEU A 132 2.16 1.52 -2.36
C LEU A 132 2.84 0.14 -2.19
N THR A 133 4.06 0.00 -2.71
CA THR A 133 4.74 -1.29 -2.82
C THR A 133 5.88 -1.46 -1.82
N ASP A 134 6.46 -0.36 -1.33
CA ASP A 134 7.60 -0.39 -0.44
C ASP A 134 7.13 -0.42 1.02
N HIS A 135 7.30 -1.59 1.66
CA HIS A 135 6.91 -1.78 3.06
C HIS A 135 7.88 -1.06 4.01
N ILE A 136 7.33 -0.22 4.90
CA ILE A 136 8.08 0.46 5.96
C ILE A 136 7.81 -0.19 7.32
N ALA A 137 6.52 -0.40 7.68
CA ALA A 137 6.14 -0.94 8.99
C ALA A 137 4.77 -1.64 8.95
N GLY A 138 4.51 -2.49 9.95
CA GLY A 138 3.27 -3.24 10.11
C GLY A 138 3.24 -4.53 9.30
N PRO A 139 2.04 -5.08 9.00
CA PRO A 139 1.89 -6.24 8.12
C PRO A 139 2.51 -6.02 6.74
N ARG A 140 3.12 -7.07 6.18
CA ARG A 140 3.67 -7.01 4.82
C ARG A 140 2.53 -7.04 3.80
N VAL A 141 2.34 -5.92 3.14
CA VAL A 141 1.31 -5.72 2.13
C VAL A 141 1.83 -4.75 1.06
N ARG A 142 1.33 -4.89 -0.16
CA ARG A 142 1.54 -3.95 -1.26
C ARG A 142 0.21 -3.68 -1.93
N CYS A 143 -0.03 -2.45 -2.38
CA CYS A 143 -1.26 -2.05 -3.03
C CYS A 143 -0.99 -1.35 -4.35
N GLU A 144 -1.78 -1.69 -5.36
CA GLU A 144 -1.84 -0.99 -6.64
C GLU A 144 -3.24 -0.43 -6.81
N LEU A 145 -3.34 0.89 -6.97
CA LEU A 145 -4.60 1.61 -7.00
C LEU A 145 -4.71 2.46 -8.26
N SER A 146 -5.92 2.51 -8.81
CA SER A 146 -6.34 3.52 -9.77
C SER A 146 -7.20 4.55 -9.07
N VAL A 147 -7.01 5.82 -9.40
CA VAL A 147 -7.67 6.96 -8.78
C VAL A 147 -8.41 7.76 -9.84
N ASN A 148 -9.61 8.21 -9.52
CA ASN A 148 -10.42 9.08 -10.38
C ASN A 148 -10.99 10.22 -9.55
N GLY A 149 -10.79 11.45 -9.99
CA GLY A 149 -11.35 12.65 -9.37
C GLY A 149 -12.87 12.61 -9.35
N THR A 150 -13.45 13.09 -8.24
CA THR A 150 -14.91 13.17 -8.05
C THR A 150 -15.42 14.60 -7.83
N GLY A 151 -14.52 15.58 -7.88
CA GLY A 151 -14.83 17.01 -7.68
C GLY A 151 -14.17 17.58 -6.44
N ASN A 152 -14.85 18.45 -5.73
CA ASN A 152 -14.32 19.08 -4.52
C ASN A 152 -15.29 18.94 -3.36
N ASP A 153 -14.76 18.95 -2.14
CA ASP A 153 -15.55 19.03 -0.92
C ASP A 153 -16.11 20.46 -0.67
N ALA A 154 -16.84 20.65 0.43
CA ALA A 154 -17.41 21.95 0.79
C ALA A 154 -16.35 23.03 1.11
N SER A 155 -15.13 22.62 1.41
CA SER A 155 -13.97 23.50 1.67
C SER A 155 -13.15 23.80 0.42
N GLY A 156 -13.52 23.21 -0.73
CA GLY A 156 -12.82 23.37 -2.01
C GLY A 156 -11.66 22.39 -2.19
N ASN A 157 -11.43 21.46 -1.28
CA ASN A 157 -10.39 20.45 -1.42
C ASN A 157 -10.78 19.41 -2.46
N PRO A 158 -9.87 18.99 -3.38
CA PRO A 158 -10.12 17.93 -4.33
C PRO A 158 -10.50 16.61 -3.65
N THR A 159 -11.49 15.94 -4.23
CA THR A 159 -11.93 14.62 -3.79
C THR A 159 -11.81 13.61 -4.91
N PHE A 160 -11.57 12.36 -4.57
CA PHE A 160 -11.41 11.27 -5.52
C PHE A 160 -11.95 9.95 -4.97
N ALA A 161 -12.22 9.02 -5.88
CA ALA A 161 -12.44 7.61 -5.58
C ALA A 161 -11.23 6.81 -5.99
N TYR A 162 -10.90 5.75 -5.24
CA TYR A 162 -9.89 4.78 -5.60
C TYR A 162 -10.47 3.37 -5.65
N VAL A 163 -9.90 2.55 -6.53
CA VAL A 163 -10.12 1.10 -6.60
C VAL A 163 -8.80 0.42 -6.89
N GLY A 164 -8.63 -0.81 -6.44
CA GLY A 164 -7.40 -1.55 -6.71
C GLY A 164 -7.30 -2.88 -5.98
N THR A 165 -6.08 -3.38 -5.89
CA THR A 165 -5.77 -4.65 -5.23
C THR A 165 -4.66 -4.46 -4.22
N CYS A 166 -4.87 -4.95 -3.00
CA CYS A 166 -3.81 -5.11 -2.01
C CYS A 166 -3.48 -6.59 -1.84
N THR A 167 -2.19 -6.92 -1.83
CA THR A 167 -1.68 -8.29 -1.64
C THR A 167 -0.95 -8.35 -0.31
N PHE A 168 -1.43 -9.19 0.60
CA PHE A 168 -0.76 -9.50 1.86
C PHE A 168 0.15 -10.71 1.65
N ASP A 169 1.42 -10.61 2.04
CA ASP A 169 2.40 -11.69 1.91
C ASP A 169 2.14 -12.84 2.89
N GLU A 170 1.52 -12.54 4.04
CA GLU A 170 1.00 -13.49 5.02
C GLU A 170 -0.49 -13.20 5.20
N GLY A 171 -1.32 -14.23 5.40
CA GLY A 171 -2.76 -14.05 5.52
C GLY A 171 -3.14 -12.95 6.52
N ILE A 172 -4.24 -12.25 6.25
CA ILE A 172 -4.77 -11.19 7.13
C ILE A 172 -5.07 -11.81 8.50
N SER A 173 -4.32 -11.39 9.54
CA SER A 173 -4.53 -11.81 10.93
C SER A 173 -5.31 -10.74 11.69
#